data_3795c796e491ddcf98d2bf25a7a28a84
#
_entry.id   3795c796e491ddcf98d2bf25a7a28a84
#
_cell.length_a   1.000
_cell.length_b   1.000
_cell.length_c   1.000
_cell.angle_alpha   90.00
_cell.angle_beta   90.00
_cell.angle_gamma   90.00
#
_symmetry.space_group_name_H-M   'P 1'
#
loop_
_entity.id
_entity.type
_entity.pdbx_description
1 polymer ?
#
loop_
_entity_poly.entity_id
_entity_poly.type
_entity_poly.pdbx_seq_one_letter_code
_entity_poly.pdbx_strand_id
1 'polypeptide(L)'
;MANKRSYDRSESINIDGKPFHFTPDRKEFLDALKKKYPNQTSFTKEDFENLGHFPYWVKHTRYNFKQGSVFNLQPILTPVTSVSEAVVAPVAPKPAPVPVSVPAQQNVSNMPVAAATESVNMIDPNVKIIPEKMSNYVPFGHFKDVKNIIGSKIFFPVFVTGLSGNGKTLMIEQVCAQLKRELYRVNITIETDEDDLMGGHTLVNGNIVYREGPVIKAMRKGAVLLLDEVDLGSNKLMCLQSVLEGKGYLIKKTGEWVTPAEGFTILATANTKGQGSEDGKFIGTQIMNEAMLERFAITMQQEYPPVKTERSILSKEMELTGSVDTEFVEKLVDWADVIRKTYYEGAIDDVITTRRLVHIVNAFRMFGDKLKSIQMCISRFDEETRNAVLDLYTKIDAGVNLTEDENPLDESDSSEYNG
;
A
#
# COMPACT_ATOMS: atom_id res chain seq x y z
N MET A 1 -30.89 20.06 -2.90
CA MET A 1 -30.08 21.15 -2.31
C MET A 1 -29.50 20.62 -1.01
N ALA A 2 -28.28 20.05 -1.07
CA ALA A 2 -27.59 19.53 0.12
C ALA A 2 -26.78 20.68 0.73
N ASN A 3 -27.12 21.01 1.96
CA ASN A 3 -26.50 22.06 2.75
C ASN A 3 -25.05 21.65 3.06
N LYS A 4 -24.05 22.26 2.37
CA LYS A 4 -22.65 22.19 2.78
C LYS A 4 -22.49 22.92 4.10
N ARG A 5 -22.50 22.19 5.23
CA ARG A 5 -22.11 22.74 6.53
C ARG A 5 -20.61 23.02 6.48
N SER A 6 -20.26 24.31 6.41
CA SER A 6 -18.87 24.77 6.63
C SER A 6 -18.54 24.53 8.10
N TYR A 7 -17.63 23.59 8.37
CA TYR A 7 -17.11 23.38 9.73
C TYR A 7 -16.08 24.47 10.03
N ASP A 8 -16.32 25.22 11.12
CA ASP A 8 -15.30 26.11 11.66
C ASP A 8 -14.17 25.27 12.30
N ARG A 9 -13.00 25.29 11.66
CA ARG A 9 -11.81 24.56 12.11
C ARG A 9 -11.04 25.29 13.20
N SER A 10 -11.53 26.43 13.69
CA SER A 10 -10.85 27.29 14.68
C SER A 10 -10.76 26.64 16.07
N GLU A 11 -11.66 25.71 16.42
CA GLU A 11 -11.62 25.03 17.71
C GLU A 11 -11.01 23.64 17.58
N SER A 12 -9.73 23.55 17.87
CA SER A 12 -9.00 22.27 17.93
C SER A 12 -7.97 22.28 19.05
N ILE A 13 -7.72 21.13 19.63
CA ILE A 13 -6.62 20.91 20.58
C ILE A 13 -5.65 19.88 20.01
N ASN A 14 -4.40 19.92 20.49
CA ASN A 14 -3.41 18.94 20.11
C ASN A 14 -3.36 17.84 21.17
N ILE A 15 -3.55 16.57 20.75
CA ILE A 15 -3.45 15.39 21.61
C ILE A 15 -2.35 14.51 21.04
N ASP A 16 -1.24 14.35 21.76
CA ASP A 16 -0.08 13.55 21.34
C ASP A 16 0.42 13.87 19.92
N GLY A 17 0.53 15.17 19.60
CA GLY A 17 1.00 15.64 18.29
C GLY A 17 -0.05 15.61 17.18
N LYS A 18 -1.30 15.22 17.47
CA LYS A 18 -2.38 15.10 16.49
C LYS A 18 -3.51 16.10 16.78
N PRO A 19 -3.99 16.87 15.78
CA PRO A 19 -5.09 17.80 15.99
C PRO A 19 -6.42 17.06 16.22
N PHE A 20 -7.10 17.39 17.31
CA PHE A 20 -8.47 16.96 17.60
C PHE A 20 -9.41 18.13 17.36
N HIS A 21 -10.29 18.01 16.37
CA HIS A 21 -11.27 19.05 16.03
C HIS A 21 -12.60 18.83 16.74
N PHE A 22 -13.15 19.87 17.34
CA PHE A 22 -14.47 19.85 17.98
C PHE A 22 -15.58 20.07 16.93
N THR A 23 -16.00 18.99 16.26
CA THR A 23 -17.16 19.04 15.36
C THR A 23 -18.46 19.19 16.18
N PRO A 24 -19.57 19.72 15.61
CA PRO A 24 -20.84 19.87 16.32
C PRO A 24 -21.30 18.58 17.03
N ASP A 25 -21.23 17.43 16.34
CA ASP A 25 -21.62 16.13 16.89
C ASP A 25 -20.72 15.70 18.07
N ARG A 26 -19.41 16.03 18.00
CA ARG A 26 -18.48 15.74 19.10
C ARG A 26 -18.72 16.63 20.31
N LYS A 27 -19.02 17.92 20.09
CA LYS A 27 -19.40 18.86 21.17
C LYS A 27 -20.65 18.40 21.85
N GLU A 28 -21.71 18.10 21.11
CA GLU A 28 -22.97 17.62 21.63
C GLU A 28 -22.79 16.36 22.49
N PHE A 29 -21.99 15.41 22.01
CA PHE A 29 -21.65 14.19 22.74
C PHE A 29 -20.89 14.49 24.04
N LEU A 30 -19.86 15.35 23.99
CA LEU A 30 -19.05 15.73 25.16
C LEU A 30 -19.89 16.52 26.21
N ASP A 31 -20.81 17.35 25.74
CA ASP A 31 -21.73 18.07 26.62
C ASP A 31 -22.71 17.12 27.30
N ALA A 32 -23.25 16.16 26.58
CA ALA A 32 -24.09 15.11 27.14
C ALA A 32 -23.33 14.26 28.18
N LEU A 33 -22.06 13.94 27.88
CA LEU A 33 -21.18 13.20 28.77
C LEU A 33 -20.90 13.99 30.06
N LYS A 34 -20.53 15.28 29.94
CA LYS A 34 -20.30 16.18 31.10
C LYS A 34 -21.55 16.37 31.94
N LYS A 35 -22.73 16.48 31.33
CA LYS A 35 -23.99 16.61 32.00
C LYS A 35 -24.34 15.37 32.83
N LYS A 36 -24.04 14.18 32.31
CA LYS A 36 -24.34 12.92 32.98
C LYS A 36 -23.29 12.53 34.03
N TYR A 37 -22.02 12.86 33.77
CA TYR A 37 -20.88 12.51 34.60
C TYR A 37 -19.97 13.75 34.86
N PRO A 38 -20.38 14.72 35.68
CA PRO A 38 -19.77 16.06 35.75
C PRO A 38 -18.32 16.10 36.25
N ASN A 39 -17.86 15.09 36.98
CA ASN A 39 -16.53 15.04 37.59
C ASN A 39 -15.69 13.84 37.09
N GLN A 40 -16.17 13.14 36.08
CA GLN A 40 -15.49 11.94 35.57
C GLN A 40 -14.70 12.29 34.26
N THR A 41 -13.48 11.79 34.17
CA THR A 41 -12.61 11.97 33.02
C THR A 41 -12.21 10.66 32.34
N SER A 42 -12.47 9.53 33.04
CA SER A 42 -12.22 8.19 32.52
C SER A 42 -13.52 7.37 32.55
N PHE A 43 -13.84 6.74 31.43
CA PHE A 43 -15.13 6.10 31.18
C PHE A 43 -14.95 4.66 30.73
N THR A 44 -15.89 3.80 31.09
CA THR A 44 -15.99 2.41 30.61
C THR A 44 -16.85 2.36 29.35
N LYS A 45 -16.85 1.21 28.67
CA LYS A 45 -17.73 0.98 27.52
C LYS A 45 -19.20 1.13 27.91
N GLU A 46 -19.59 0.67 29.11
CA GLU A 46 -20.95 0.75 29.63
C GLU A 46 -21.41 2.19 29.86
N ASP A 47 -20.50 3.10 30.27
CA ASP A 47 -20.83 4.51 30.45
C ASP A 47 -21.26 5.16 29.12
N PHE A 48 -20.64 4.78 28.00
CA PHE A 48 -21.02 5.26 26.69
C PHE A 48 -22.30 4.62 26.16
N GLU A 49 -22.49 3.33 26.37
CA GLU A 49 -23.72 2.61 26.01
C GLU A 49 -24.94 3.19 26.77
N ASN A 50 -24.74 3.60 28.02
CA ASN A 50 -25.75 4.30 28.81
C ASN A 50 -26.11 5.70 28.28
N LEU A 51 -25.27 6.30 27.38
CA LEU A 51 -25.55 7.54 26.66
C LEU A 51 -26.27 7.33 25.33
N GLY A 52 -26.53 6.08 24.96
CA GLY A 52 -27.25 5.70 23.75
C GLY A 52 -26.34 5.27 22.58
N HIS A 53 -25.08 5.64 22.59
CA HIS A 53 -24.13 5.13 21.58
C HIS A 53 -22.67 5.30 22.03
N PHE A 54 -21.79 4.46 21.49
CA PHE A 54 -20.36 4.52 21.71
C PHE A 54 -19.66 5.11 20.47
N PRO A 55 -19.20 6.38 20.50
CA PRO A 55 -18.67 7.02 19.30
C PRO A 55 -17.42 6.36 18.78
N TYR A 56 -17.35 6.22 17.45
CA TYR A 56 -16.21 5.62 16.77
C TYR A 56 -14.87 6.32 17.07
N TRP A 57 -14.87 7.66 17.13
CA TRP A 57 -13.65 8.43 17.42
C TRP A 57 -13.07 8.23 18.82
N VAL A 58 -13.86 7.74 19.79
CA VAL A 58 -13.40 7.32 21.12
C VAL A 58 -12.77 5.94 21.06
N LYS A 59 -13.34 5.04 20.25
CA LYS A 59 -12.84 3.67 20.06
C LYS A 59 -11.52 3.66 19.31
N HIS A 60 -11.35 4.61 18.39
CA HIS A 60 -10.25 4.61 17.44
C HIS A 60 -8.92 4.93 18.12
N THR A 61 -7.86 4.20 17.76
CA THR A 61 -6.50 4.33 18.32
C THR A 61 -5.81 5.66 18.00
N ARG A 62 -6.39 6.49 17.14
CA ARG A 62 -5.78 7.76 16.67
C ARG A 62 -5.37 8.70 17.80
N TYR A 63 -6.15 8.77 18.89
CA TYR A 63 -5.92 9.69 20.01
C TYR A 63 -5.56 8.97 21.33
N ASN A 64 -5.33 7.67 21.28
CA ASN A 64 -4.90 6.86 22.42
C ASN A 64 -5.77 7.01 23.70
N PHE A 65 -7.07 7.26 23.54
CA PHE A 65 -7.98 7.40 24.69
C PHE A 65 -8.12 6.10 25.49
N LYS A 66 -7.91 4.95 24.87
CA LYS A 66 -8.08 3.65 25.52
C LYS A 66 -6.86 3.31 26.39
N GLN A 67 -7.10 3.10 27.68
CA GLN A 67 -6.10 2.65 28.66
C GLN A 67 -6.64 1.39 29.37
N GLY A 68 -6.26 0.21 28.93
CA GLY A 68 -6.82 -1.05 29.43
C GLY A 68 -8.31 -1.18 29.10
N SER A 69 -9.16 -1.33 30.12
CA SER A 69 -10.62 -1.42 29.99
C SER A 69 -11.37 -0.07 30.04
N VAL A 70 -10.66 1.03 30.25
CA VAL A 70 -11.23 2.39 30.36
C VAL A 70 -10.73 3.31 29.25
N PHE A 71 -11.49 4.38 29.00
CA PHE A 71 -11.18 5.43 28.03
C PHE A 71 -10.94 6.75 28.74
N ASN A 72 -9.72 7.28 28.70
CA ASN A 72 -9.36 8.55 29.34
C ASN A 72 -9.62 9.73 28.38
N LEU A 73 -10.64 10.53 28.68
CA LEU A 73 -11.02 11.71 27.92
C LEU A 73 -10.57 13.03 28.60
N GLN A 74 -9.72 12.96 29.62
CA GLN A 74 -9.19 14.14 30.32
C GLN A 74 -8.63 15.20 29.34
N PRO A 75 -7.85 14.85 28.30
CA PRO A 75 -7.29 15.86 27.39
C PRO A 75 -8.31 16.73 26.66
N ILE A 76 -9.56 16.24 26.49
CA ILE A 76 -10.64 16.94 25.77
C ILE A 76 -11.74 17.49 26.68
N LEU A 77 -11.79 17.05 27.94
CA LEU A 77 -12.81 17.45 28.92
C LEU A 77 -12.37 18.62 29.79
N THR A 78 -11.07 18.80 30.03
CA THR A 78 -10.49 19.93 30.73
C THR A 78 -9.97 20.94 29.73
N PRO A 79 -10.55 22.14 29.60
CA PRO A 79 -9.95 23.20 28.77
C PRO A 79 -8.63 23.62 29.40
N VAL A 80 -7.53 23.41 28.72
CA VAL A 80 -6.24 24.04 29.07
C VAL A 80 -6.41 25.54 28.77
N THR A 81 -6.64 26.33 29.81
CA THR A 81 -6.64 27.78 29.72
C THR A 81 -5.22 28.24 29.39
N SER A 82 -5.14 29.03 28.30
CA SER A 82 -4.11 29.99 27.95
C SER A 82 -2.66 29.51 27.84
N VAL A 83 -2.22 29.50 26.61
CA VAL A 83 -0.86 29.72 26.20
C VAL A 83 -0.34 31.00 26.85
N SER A 84 0.58 30.90 27.81
CA SER A 84 1.47 31.99 28.15
C SER A 84 2.46 32.11 26.98
N GLU A 85 2.48 33.26 26.33
CA GLU A 85 3.55 33.66 25.44
C GLU A 85 4.89 33.48 26.15
N ALA A 86 5.67 32.52 25.73
CA ALA A 86 7.05 32.42 26.14
C ALA A 86 7.80 33.56 25.44
N VAL A 87 8.10 34.59 26.22
CA VAL A 87 9.04 35.68 25.88
C VAL A 87 10.35 35.01 25.45
N VAL A 88 10.70 35.21 24.22
CA VAL A 88 12.00 34.82 23.68
C VAL A 88 13.06 35.70 24.33
N ALA A 89 13.79 35.15 25.32
CA ALA A 89 15.00 35.78 25.81
C ALA A 89 16.09 35.75 24.72
N PRO A 90 16.85 36.87 24.55
CA PRO A 90 17.86 36.93 23.50
C PRO A 90 18.97 35.94 23.77
N VAL A 91 19.24 35.08 22.80
CA VAL A 91 20.35 34.12 22.81
C VAL A 91 21.65 34.89 22.76
N ALA A 92 22.47 34.74 23.82
CA ALA A 92 23.84 35.24 23.88
C ALA A 92 24.70 34.62 22.75
N PRO A 93 25.64 35.36 22.14
CA PRO A 93 26.43 34.88 21.04
C PRO A 93 27.36 33.74 21.48
N LYS A 94 27.33 32.67 20.70
CA LYS A 94 28.21 31.51 20.85
C LYS A 94 29.67 31.95 20.74
N PRO A 95 30.57 31.54 21.64
CA PRO A 95 32.01 31.84 21.53
C PRO A 95 32.60 31.18 20.29
N ALA A 96 33.53 31.89 19.66
CA ALA A 96 34.28 31.45 18.49
C ALA A 96 35.10 30.18 18.79
N PRO A 97 35.26 29.28 17.79
CA PRO A 97 36.06 28.05 18.01
C PRO A 97 37.54 28.38 18.21
N VAL A 98 38.07 27.86 19.29
CA VAL A 98 39.52 27.88 19.60
C VAL A 98 40.25 26.98 18.59
N PRO A 99 41.37 27.37 17.99
CA PRO A 99 42.11 26.53 17.07
C PRO A 99 42.73 25.35 17.80
N VAL A 100 42.27 24.13 17.44
CA VAL A 100 42.90 22.89 17.89
C VAL A 100 44.16 22.67 17.06
N SER A 101 45.30 22.68 17.68
CA SER A 101 46.61 22.35 17.11
C SER A 101 46.60 20.88 16.66
N VAL A 102 46.88 20.64 15.37
CA VAL A 102 47.06 19.33 14.75
C VAL A 102 48.38 18.73 15.23
N PRO A 103 48.43 17.51 15.81
CA PRO A 103 49.69 16.80 16.02
C PRO A 103 50.22 16.25 14.70
N ALA A 104 51.52 16.32 14.54
CA ALA A 104 52.27 15.92 13.36
C ALA A 104 52.01 14.48 12.89
N GLN A 105 52.00 14.32 11.58
CA GLN A 105 51.89 13.07 10.83
C GLN A 105 52.95 12.06 11.29
N GLN A 106 52.50 10.89 11.73
CA GLN A 106 53.31 9.69 11.72
C GLN A 106 53.09 8.93 10.43
N ASN A 107 54.16 8.73 9.70
CA ASN A 107 54.22 7.89 8.49
C ASN A 107 53.73 6.47 8.82
N VAL A 108 52.61 6.07 8.26
CA VAL A 108 52.18 4.68 8.19
C VAL A 108 52.50 4.19 6.78
N SER A 109 53.43 3.27 6.74
CA SER A 109 53.96 2.56 5.58
C SER A 109 52.84 1.94 4.71
N ASN A 110 53.05 2.02 3.40
CA ASN A 110 52.32 1.38 2.32
C ASN A 110 51.91 -0.07 2.60
N MET A 111 50.65 -0.29 2.85
CA MET A 111 50.01 -1.57 2.52
C MET A 111 49.26 -1.39 1.20
N PRO A 112 49.36 -2.32 0.24
CA PRO A 112 48.60 -2.22 -1.01
C PRO A 112 47.13 -2.40 -0.68
N VAL A 113 46.36 -1.34 -0.80
CA VAL A 113 44.90 -1.42 -0.85
C VAL A 113 44.59 -2.13 -2.14
N ALA A 114 44.25 -3.42 -2.03
CA ALA A 114 43.59 -4.12 -3.11
C ALA A 114 42.35 -3.30 -3.48
N ALA A 115 42.34 -2.71 -4.66
CA ALA A 115 41.20 -2.03 -5.24
C ALA A 115 40.09 -3.06 -5.39
N ALA A 116 39.22 -3.14 -4.38
CA ALA A 116 37.90 -3.70 -4.56
C ALA A 116 37.18 -2.72 -5.50
N THR A 117 37.31 -2.96 -6.79
CA THR A 117 36.39 -2.45 -7.79
C THR A 117 35.05 -3.14 -7.52
N GLU A 118 34.29 -2.65 -6.53
CA GLU A 118 32.86 -2.85 -6.55
C GLU A 118 32.35 -2.16 -7.81
N SER A 119 32.16 -2.96 -8.83
CA SER A 119 31.37 -2.59 -9.99
C SER A 119 29.97 -2.25 -9.45
N VAL A 120 29.73 -0.95 -9.19
CA VAL A 120 28.37 -0.44 -9.12
C VAL A 120 27.76 -0.82 -10.45
N ASN A 121 26.89 -1.82 -10.44
CA ASN A 121 26.12 -2.23 -11.60
C ASN A 121 25.26 -1.05 -12.03
N MET A 122 25.88 -0.13 -12.78
CA MET A 122 25.17 0.87 -13.55
C MET A 122 24.38 0.08 -14.58
N ILE A 123 23.06 0.00 -14.41
CA ILE A 123 22.17 -0.56 -15.42
C ILE A 123 22.52 0.19 -16.73
N ASP A 124 23.06 -0.55 -17.69
CA ASP A 124 23.37 0.00 -19.00
C ASP A 124 22.15 0.77 -19.51
N PRO A 125 22.28 2.06 -19.86
CA PRO A 125 21.16 2.85 -20.36
C PRO A 125 20.50 2.24 -21.60
N ASN A 126 21.18 1.31 -22.29
CA ASN A 126 20.66 0.59 -23.45
C ASN A 126 19.90 -0.71 -23.11
N VAL A 127 19.91 -1.17 -21.87
CA VAL A 127 19.13 -2.34 -21.48
C VAL A 127 17.64 -2.00 -21.58
N LYS A 128 16.94 -2.77 -22.41
CA LYS A 128 15.49 -2.68 -22.56
C LYS A 128 14.82 -3.37 -21.38
N ILE A 129 14.01 -2.63 -20.65
CA ILE A 129 13.24 -3.15 -19.50
C ILE A 129 11.88 -3.62 -20.00
N ILE A 130 11.85 -4.79 -20.66
CA ILE A 130 10.61 -5.43 -21.12
C ILE A 130 10.25 -6.52 -20.11
N PRO A 131 9.03 -6.54 -19.54
CA PRO A 131 8.60 -7.60 -18.64
C PRO A 131 8.66 -8.98 -19.30
N GLU A 132 8.91 -9.99 -18.50
CA GLU A 132 8.90 -11.38 -18.96
C GLU A 132 7.47 -11.84 -19.26
N LYS A 133 7.29 -12.53 -20.39
CA LYS A 133 5.99 -13.08 -20.77
C LYS A 133 5.78 -14.41 -20.03
N MET A 134 4.75 -14.46 -19.17
CA MET A 134 4.36 -15.67 -18.48
C MET A 134 3.60 -16.62 -19.41
N SER A 135 3.99 -17.89 -19.44
CA SER A 135 3.35 -18.92 -20.27
C SER A 135 1.97 -19.33 -19.74
N ASN A 136 1.80 -19.30 -18.42
CA ASN A 136 0.56 -19.68 -17.72
C ASN A 136 -0.43 -18.52 -17.54
N TYR A 137 -0.09 -17.30 -17.98
CA TYR A 137 -0.98 -16.16 -17.81
C TYR A 137 -2.31 -16.33 -18.56
N VAL A 138 -3.41 -16.06 -17.86
CA VAL A 138 -4.78 -16.07 -18.41
C VAL A 138 -5.31 -14.64 -18.46
N PRO A 139 -5.56 -14.08 -19.65
CA PRO A 139 -6.13 -12.73 -19.78
C PRO A 139 -7.59 -12.67 -19.31
N PHE A 140 -7.93 -11.63 -18.56
CA PHE A 140 -9.31 -11.34 -18.14
C PHE A 140 -9.50 -9.84 -17.88
N GLY A 141 -10.72 -9.44 -17.55
CA GLY A 141 -11.07 -8.05 -17.24
C GLY A 141 -10.69 -7.11 -18.39
N HIS A 142 -10.04 -6.01 -18.04
CA HIS A 142 -9.64 -4.95 -18.96
C HIS A 142 -8.39 -5.25 -19.79
N PHE A 143 -7.92 -6.51 -19.83
CA PHE A 143 -6.71 -6.87 -20.58
C PHE A 143 -6.71 -6.41 -22.04
N LYS A 144 -7.83 -6.59 -22.75
CA LYS A 144 -7.96 -6.19 -24.16
C LYS A 144 -7.92 -4.68 -24.32
N ASP A 145 -8.58 -3.96 -23.42
CA ASP A 145 -8.65 -2.50 -23.46
C ASP A 145 -7.27 -1.88 -23.20
N VAL A 146 -6.58 -2.34 -22.15
CA VAL A 146 -5.21 -1.91 -21.84
C VAL A 146 -4.27 -2.26 -23.00
N LYS A 147 -4.42 -3.44 -23.61
CA LYS A 147 -3.62 -3.84 -24.78
C LYS A 147 -3.84 -2.91 -25.97
N ASN A 148 -5.08 -2.51 -26.24
CA ASN A 148 -5.40 -1.58 -27.31
C ASN A 148 -4.79 -0.19 -27.05
N ILE A 149 -4.90 0.31 -25.80
CA ILE A 149 -4.36 1.61 -25.41
C ILE A 149 -2.83 1.62 -25.56
N ILE A 150 -2.13 0.67 -24.96
CA ILE A 150 -0.65 0.61 -25.04
C ILE A 150 -0.19 0.33 -26.49
N GLY A 151 -0.94 -0.48 -27.22
CA GLY A 151 -0.66 -0.82 -28.62
C GLY A 151 -0.85 0.34 -29.58
N SER A 152 -1.75 1.28 -29.30
CA SER A 152 -1.99 2.47 -30.11
C SER A 152 -0.81 3.44 -30.16
N LYS A 153 0.06 3.40 -29.15
CA LYS A 153 1.15 4.35 -28.91
C LYS A 153 0.71 5.83 -28.78
N ILE A 154 -0.58 6.07 -28.62
CA ILE A 154 -1.12 7.39 -28.33
C ILE A 154 -1.00 7.63 -26.83
N PHE A 155 -0.63 8.84 -26.44
CA PHE A 155 -0.63 9.21 -25.01
C PHE A 155 -2.05 9.18 -24.47
N PHE A 156 -2.30 8.27 -23.53
CA PHE A 156 -3.62 8.09 -22.92
C PHE A 156 -3.46 7.58 -21.49
N PRO A 157 -3.44 8.46 -20.49
CA PRO A 157 -3.24 8.06 -19.12
C PRO A 157 -4.45 7.31 -18.54
N VAL A 158 -4.20 6.18 -17.88
CA VAL A 158 -5.23 5.27 -17.38
C VAL A 158 -5.06 5.06 -15.87
N PHE A 159 -6.15 5.16 -15.13
CA PHE A 159 -6.22 4.82 -13.72
C PHE A 159 -6.93 3.47 -13.54
N VAL A 160 -6.23 2.47 -12.99
CA VAL A 160 -6.78 1.12 -12.77
C VAL A 160 -6.96 0.90 -11.27
N THR A 161 -8.20 0.81 -10.83
CA THR A 161 -8.57 0.61 -9.43
C THR A 161 -9.16 -0.78 -9.18
N GLY A 162 -9.22 -1.20 -7.92
CA GLY A 162 -9.88 -2.44 -7.49
C GLY A 162 -9.14 -3.08 -6.31
N LEU A 163 -9.74 -4.09 -5.70
CA LEU A 163 -9.21 -4.76 -4.52
C LEU A 163 -7.81 -5.35 -4.76
N SER A 164 -7.05 -5.51 -3.67
CA SER A 164 -5.72 -6.13 -3.73
C SER A 164 -5.78 -7.57 -4.26
N GLY A 165 -4.72 -8.01 -4.93
CA GLY A 165 -4.57 -9.40 -5.38
C GLY A 165 -5.49 -9.83 -6.52
N ASN A 166 -6.13 -8.90 -7.24
CA ASN A 166 -6.98 -9.14 -8.41
C ASN A 166 -6.25 -9.04 -9.76
N GLY A 167 -4.92 -8.88 -9.75
CA GLY A 167 -4.09 -8.93 -10.97
C GLY A 167 -3.91 -7.63 -11.75
N LYS A 168 -4.25 -6.45 -11.20
CA LYS A 168 -4.08 -5.13 -11.87
C LYS A 168 -2.67 -4.93 -12.46
N THR A 169 -1.67 -4.97 -11.61
CA THR A 169 -0.25 -4.77 -11.95
C THR A 169 0.23 -5.83 -12.94
N LEU A 170 -0.07 -7.10 -12.67
CA LEU A 170 0.31 -8.22 -13.52
C LEU A 170 -0.32 -8.10 -14.92
N MET A 171 -1.55 -7.64 -15.04
CA MET A 171 -2.22 -7.39 -16.31
C MET A 171 -1.42 -6.41 -17.17
N ILE A 172 -0.98 -5.27 -16.60
CA ILE A 172 -0.21 -4.25 -17.32
C ILE A 172 1.15 -4.80 -17.75
N GLU A 173 1.84 -5.52 -16.85
CA GLU A 173 3.12 -6.17 -17.14
C GLU A 173 2.99 -7.16 -18.31
N GLN A 174 1.97 -8.02 -18.27
CA GLN A 174 1.76 -9.01 -19.33
C GLN A 174 1.31 -8.41 -20.67
N VAL A 175 0.59 -7.29 -20.66
CA VAL A 175 0.32 -6.52 -21.88
C VAL A 175 1.61 -5.97 -22.46
N CYS A 176 2.45 -5.35 -21.64
CA CYS A 176 3.76 -4.83 -22.09
C CYS A 176 4.67 -5.94 -22.62
N ALA A 177 4.70 -7.10 -21.95
CA ALA A 177 5.44 -8.29 -22.39
C ALA A 177 4.97 -8.76 -23.77
N GLN A 178 3.65 -8.89 -23.98
CA GLN A 178 3.10 -9.34 -25.28
C GLN A 178 3.35 -8.34 -26.41
N LEU A 179 3.30 -7.04 -26.11
CA LEU A 179 3.56 -5.98 -27.08
C LEU A 179 5.05 -5.64 -27.24
N LYS A 180 5.92 -6.29 -26.45
CA LYS A 180 7.37 -6.00 -26.38
C LYS A 180 7.66 -4.52 -26.11
N ARG A 181 6.85 -3.91 -25.20
CA ARG A 181 6.99 -2.53 -24.78
C ARG A 181 7.84 -2.45 -23.51
N GLU A 182 8.76 -1.49 -23.47
CA GLU A 182 9.49 -1.18 -22.25
C GLU A 182 8.51 -0.67 -21.19
N LEU A 183 8.68 -1.14 -19.95
CA LEU A 183 7.86 -0.78 -18.80
C LEU A 183 8.75 -0.26 -17.67
N TYR A 184 8.54 0.99 -17.28
CA TYR A 184 9.13 1.56 -16.08
C TYR A 184 8.08 1.51 -14.96
N ARG A 185 8.26 0.61 -14.00
CA ARG A 185 7.39 0.49 -12.83
C ARG A 185 7.99 1.23 -11.65
N VAL A 186 7.16 2.02 -10.98
CA VAL A 186 7.50 2.72 -9.74
C VAL A 186 6.46 2.34 -8.70
N ASN A 187 6.90 1.68 -7.63
CA ASN A 187 6.03 1.44 -6.48
C ASN A 187 5.97 2.74 -5.66
N ILE A 188 4.78 3.30 -5.57
CA ILE A 188 4.54 4.54 -4.86
C ILE A 188 4.39 4.26 -3.37
N THR A 189 5.01 5.09 -2.56
CA THR A 189 4.88 5.09 -1.10
C THR A 189 4.63 6.50 -0.60
N ILE A 190 4.31 6.67 0.67
CA ILE A 190 4.13 7.98 1.28
C ILE A 190 5.39 8.87 1.20
N GLU A 191 6.57 8.25 1.15
CA GLU A 191 7.86 8.95 1.09
C GLU A 191 8.26 9.32 -0.34
N THR A 192 7.68 8.68 -1.36
CA THR A 192 8.02 8.92 -2.77
C THR A 192 7.92 10.40 -3.12
N ASP A 193 8.99 10.95 -3.68
CA ASP A 193 9.10 12.37 -3.99
C ASP A 193 9.59 12.66 -5.42
N GLU A 194 9.84 13.96 -5.70
CA GLU A 194 10.29 14.42 -7.03
C GLU A 194 11.64 13.81 -7.42
N ASP A 195 12.53 13.60 -6.45
CA ASP A 195 13.87 13.04 -6.71
C ASP A 195 13.81 11.57 -7.10
N ASP A 196 12.93 10.80 -6.46
CA ASP A 196 12.69 9.40 -6.79
C ASP A 196 12.09 9.24 -8.19
N LEU A 197 11.19 10.13 -8.56
CA LEU A 197 10.42 10.07 -9.80
C LEU A 197 11.18 10.67 -10.98
N MET A 198 11.67 11.89 -10.83
CA MET A 198 12.31 12.65 -11.93
C MET A 198 13.80 12.44 -11.96
N GLY A 199 14.42 12.29 -10.80
CA GLY A 199 15.85 12.07 -10.63
C GLY A 199 16.53 13.08 -9.73
N GLY A 200 17.67 12.68 -9.21
CA GLY A 200 18.41 13.41 -8.21
C GLY A 200 19.92 13.43 -8.44
N HIS A 201 20.59 14.25 -7.67
CA HIS A 201 22.04 14.24 -7.62
C HIS A 201 22.54 13.04 -6.83
N THR A 202 23.53 12.34 -7.36
CA THR A 202 24.22 11.22 -6.68
C THR A 202 25.72 11.42 -6.77
N LEU A 203 26.46 10.88 -5.79
CA LEU A 203 27.90 10.91 -5.77
C LEU A 203 28.47 9.67 -6.49
N VAL A 204 29.19 9.87 -7.59
CA VAL A 204 29.84 8.81 -8.33
C VAL A 204 31.33 9.14 -8.47
N ASN A 205 32.21 8.30 -7.92
CA ASN A 205 33.67 8.49 -7.97
C ASN A 205 34.12 9.89 -7.49
N GLY A 206 33.49 10.42 -6.43
CA GLY A 206 33.80 11.76 -5.91
C GLY A 206 33.19 12.93 -6.67
N ASN A 207 32.47 12.70 -7.76
CA ASN A 207 31.79 13.74 -8.53
C ASN A 207 30.28 13.70 -8.30
N ILE A 208 29.65 14.87 -8.21
CA ILE A 208 28.20 15.00 -8.15
C ILE A 208 27.67 14.87 -9.57
N VAL A 209 26.86 13.83 -9.82
CA VAL A 209 26.25 13.55 -11.13
C VAL A 209 24.74 13.52 -10.97
N TYR A 210 24.01 14.14 -11.89
CA TYR A 210 22.57 13.99 -11.97
C TYR A 210 22.22 12.61 -12.55
N ARG A 211 21.39 11.85 -11.84
CA ARG A 211 20.88 10.56 -12.27
C ARG A 211 19.37 10.68 -12.58
N GLU A 212 19.01 10.42 -13.82
CA GLU A 212 17.60 10.45 -14.25
C GLU A 212 16.76 9.41 -13.51
N GLY A 213 15.59 9.84 -13.07
CA GLY A 213 14.57 8.98 -12.48
C GLY A 213 13.78 8.17 -13.53
N PRO A 214 12.93 7.24 -13.08
CA PRO A 214 12.15 6.37 -13.95
C PRO A 214 11.19 7.13 -14.87
N VAL A 215 10.60 8.23 -14.42
CA VAL A 215 9.69 9.06 -15.21
C VAL A 215 10.41 9.67 -16.40
N ILE A 216 11.55 10.33 -16.17
CA ILE A 216 12.35 10.96 -17.24
C ILE A 216 12.83 9.91 -18.24
N LYS A 217 13.30 8.75 -17.77
CA LYS A 217 13.71 7.65 -18.65
C LYS A 217 12.57 7.12 -19.51
N ALA A 218 11.38 6.93 -18.92
CA ALA A 218 10.18 6.49 -19.64
C ALA A 218 9.77 7.53 -20.71
N MET A 219 9.77 8.81 -20.36
CA MET A 219 9.48 9.90 -21.31
C MET A 219 10.43 9.89 -22.51
N ARG A 220 11.75 9.83 -22.26
CA ARG A 220 12.77 9.84 -23.34
C ARG A 220 12.67 8.65 -24.28
N LYS A 221 12.34 7.46 -23.73
CA LYS A 221 12.28 6.22 -24.52
C LYS A 221 10.92 5.97 -25.17
N GLY A 222 9.91 6.82 -24.89
CA GLY A 222 8.54 6.53 -25.34
C GLY A 222 7.98 5.25 -24.73
N ALA A 223 8.41 4.90 -23.51
CA ALA A 223 8.04 3.70 -22.80
C ALA A 223 6.71 3.83 -22.06
N VAL A 224 6.22 2.74 -21.51
CA VAL A 224 5.09 2.73 -20.57
C VAL A 224 5.60 3.03 -19.17
N LEU A 225 5.00 4.00 -18.50
CA LEU A 225 5.23 4.29 -17.08
C LEU A 225 4.10 3.70 -16.25
N LEU A 226 4.40 2.87 -15.28
CA LEU A 226 3.45 2.32 -14.31
C LEU A 226 3.72 2.91 -12.93
N LEU A 227 2.77 3.67 -12.42
CA LEU A 227 2.73 4.15 -11.04
C LEU A 227 1.90 3.14 -10.23
N ASP A 228 2.57 2.25 -9.51
CA ASP A 228 1.90 1.17 -8.77
C ASP A 228 1.58 1.63 -7.35
N GLU A 229 0.33 1.37 -6.90
CA GLU A 229 -0.22 1.77 -5.60
C GLU A 229 -0.20 3.30 -5.39
N VAL A 230 -0.62 4.06 -6.42
CA VAL A 230 -0.52 5.52 -6.44
C VAL A 230 -1.33 6.21 -5.31
N ASP A 231 -2.32 5.53 -4.76
CA ASP A 231 -3.14 5.97 -3.62
C ASP A 231 -2.40 5.90 -2.26
N LEU A 232 -1.20 5.33 -2.19
CA LEU A 232 -0.31 5.47 -1.04
C LEU A 232 0.50 6.76 -1.05
N GLY A 233 0.56 7.43 -2.20
CA GLY A 233 1.38 8.62 -2.39
C GLY A 233 0.86 9.87 -1.67
N SER A 234 1.79 10.76 -1.35
CA SER A 234 1.49 12.06 -0.76
C SER A 234 1.30 13.16 -1.83
N ASN A 235 1.03 14.39 -1.39
CA ASN A 235 0.96 15.55 -2.29
C ASN A 235 2.28 15.82 -3.06
N LYS A 236 3.38 15.18 -2.72
CA LYS A 236 4.64 15.25 -3.46
C LYS A 236 4.50 14.75 -4.91
N LEU A 237 3.52 13.87 -5.19
CA LEU A 237 3.20 13.38 -6.54
C LEU A 237 2.68 14.47 -7.48
N MET A 238 2.38 15.68 -6.99
CA MET A 238 1.95 16.79 -7.83
C MET A 238 3.02 17.24 -8.84
N CYS A 239 4.28 16.83 -8.68
CA CYS A 239 5.33 17.00 -9.68
C CYS A 239 5.00 16.31 -11.02
N LEU A 240 4.11 15.31 -11.01
CA LEU A 240 3.67 14.57 -12.21
C LEU A 240 2.60 15.28 -13.05
N GLN A 241 2.06 16.44 -12.63
CA GLN A 241 0.94 17.08 -13.31
C GLN A 241 1.16 17.32 -14.80
N SER A 242 2.29 17.94 -15.18
CA SER A 242 2.60 18.21 -16.59
C SER A 242 2.80 16.92 -17.40
N VAL A 243 3.37 15.90 -16.75
CA VAL A 243 3.63 14.59 -17.37
C VAL A 243 2.32 13.83 -17.62
N LEU A 244 1.36 13.90 -16.68
CA LEU A 244 0.02 13.33 -16.83
C LEU A 244 -0.82 14.03 -17.92
N GLU A 245 -0.46 15.24 -18.29
CA GLU A 245 -1.06 15.95 -19.43
C GLU A 245 -0.34 15.65 -20.77
N GLY A 246 0.66 14.78 -20.77
CA GLY A 246 1.47 14.50 -21.96
C GLY A 246 2.41 15.64 -22.36
N LYS A 247 2.62 16.60 -21.47
CA LYS A 247 3.48 17.75 -21.70
C LYS A 247 4.92 17.44 -21.29
N GLY A 248 5.86 18.30 -21.76
CA GLY A 248 7.25 18.24 -21.33
C GLY A 248 7.43 18.61 -19.86
N TYR A 249 8.58 18.24 -19.32
CA TYR A 249 8.99 18.49 -17.95
C TYR A 249 10.34 19.19 -17.90
N LEU A 250 10.43 20.27 -17.09
CA LEU A 250 11.69 20.96 -16.83
C LEU A 250 12.39 20.30 -15.64
N ILE A 251 13.52 19.66 -15.91
CA ILE A 251 14.38 19.13 -14.85
C ILE A 251 15.06 20.32 -14.15
N LYS A 252 14.52 20.73 -13.01
CA LYS A 252 14.98 21.92 -12.27
C LYS A 252 16.46 21.87 -11.90
N LYS A 253 17.00 20.67 -11.71
CA LYS A 253 18.40 20.45 -11.28
C LYS A 253 19.42 20.61 -12.40
N THR A 254 19.02 20.39 -13.64
CA THR A 254 19.91 20.51 -14.83
C THR A 254 19.52 21.65 -15.73
N GLY A 255 18.31 22.22 -15.58
CA GLY A 255 17.74 23.23 -16.48
C GLY A 255 17.28 22.65 -17.83
N GLU A 256 17.31 21.35 -18.00
CA GLU A 256 16.96 20.68 -19.26
C GLU A 256 15.43 20.50 -19.38
N TRP A 257 14.89 20.74 -20.56
CA TRP A 257 13.50 20.47 -20.91
C TRP A 257 13.40 19.11 -21.61
N VAL A 258 12.62 18.20 -21.04
CA VAL A 258 12.38 16.84 -21.59
C VAL A 258 10.98 16.78 -22.18
N THR A 259 10.87 16.44 -23.45
CA THR A 259 9.59 16.21 -24.14
C THR A 259 9.34 14.71 -24.25
N PRO A 260 8.10 14.23 -23.96
CA PRO A 260 7.78 12.82 -24.13
C PRO A 260 8.00 12.35 -25.58
N ALA A 261 8.71 11.25 -25.76
CA ALA A 261 8.86 10.61 -27.05
C ALA A 261 7.57 9.86 -27.45
N GLU A 262 7.41 9.58 -28.75
CA GLU A 262 6.26 8.85 -29.29
C GLU A 262 6.08 7.49 -28.58
N GLY A 263 4.85 7.19 -28.21
CA GLY A 263 4.49 5.97 -27.53
C GLY A 263 4.57 6.04 -26.00
N PHE A 264 5.07 7.13 -25.42
CA PHE A 264 4.99 7.33 -23.97
C PHE A 264 3.53 7.35 -23.51
N THR A 265 3.22 6.61 -22.47
CA THR A 265 1.92 6.65 -21.79
C THR A 265 2.07 6.26 -20.32
N ILE A 266 1.07 6.62 -19.51
CA ILE A 266 1.09 6.41 -18.06
C ILE A 266 -0.09 5.55 -17.67
N LEU A 267 0.15 4.50 -16.87
CA LEU A 267 -0.87 3.76 -16.17
C LEU A 267 -0.60 3.87 -14.67
N ALA A 268 -1.66 4.03 -13.90
CA ALA A 268 -1.58 4.01 -12.44
C ALA A 268 -2.46 2.90 -11.89
N THR A 269 -2.01 2.21 -10.84
CA THR A 269 -2.84 1.27 -10.09
C THR A 269 -3.13 1.80 -8.70
N ALA A 270 -4.31 1.47 -8.17
CA ALA A 270 -4.73 1.83 -6.82
C ALA A 270 -5.62 0.74 -6.23
N ASN A 271 -5.68 0.65 -4.92
CA ASN A 271 -6.63 -0.21 -4.21
C ASN A 271 -7.95 0.52 -3.92
N THR A 272 -7.92 1.84 -3.94
CA THR A 272 -9.07 2.73 -3.76
C THR A 272 -9.36 3.49 -5.06
N LYS A 273 -10.49 4.21 -5.11
CA LYS A 273 -10.82 5.11 -6.23
C LYS A 273 -10.19 6.50 -6.08
N GLY A 274 -9.13 6.62 -5.28
CA GLY A 274 -8.53 7.90 -4.95
C GLY A 274 -9.21 8.63 -3.77
N GLN A 275 -10.23 8.04 -3.18
CA GLN A 275 -11.00 8.63 -2.07
C GLN A 275 -10.45 8.21 -0.70
N GLY A 276 -9.34 7.45 -0.67
CA GLY A 276 -8.83 6.84 0.56
C GLY A 276 -9.71 5.67 1.02
N SER A 277 -9.45 5.16 2.21
CA SER A 277 -10.25 4.11 2.84
C SER A 277 -11.13 4.73 3.93
N GLU A 278 -12.40 4.96 3.65
CA GLU A 278 -13.36 5.44 4.66
C GLU A 278 -13.64 4.39 5.73
N ASP A 279 -13.59 3.12 5.36
CA ASP A 279 -13.82 1.95 6.21
C ASP A 279 -12.54 1.47 6.94
N GLY A 280 -11.39 2.09 6.68
CA GLY A 280 -10.09 1.73 7.29
C GLY A 280 -9.50 0.42 6.81
N LYS A 281 -10.10 -0.26 5.83
CA LYS A 281 -9.62 -1.55 5.29
C LYS A 281 -8.29 -1.42 4.55
N PHE A 282 -8.01 -0.27 3.95
CA PHE A 282 -6.76 0.03 3.25
C PHE A 282 -5.93 1.05 4.03
N ILE A 283 -5.30 0.59 5.11
CA ILE A 283 -4.45 1.42 5.96
C ILE A 283 -3.30 2.00 5.12
N GLY A 284 -3.08 3.32 5.23
CA GLY A 284 -2.00 4.02 4.52
C GLY A 284 -2.42 4.67 3.21
N THR A 285 -3.60 4.33 2.65
CA THR A 285 -4.10 5.03 1.47
C THR A 285 -4.49 6.48 1.82
N GLN A 286 -4.16 7.39 0.91
CA GLN A 286 -4.43 8.82 1.05
C GLN A 286 -5.61 9.21 0.15
N ILE A 287 -6.29 10.29 0.52
CA ILE A 287 -7.22 10.95 -0.41
C ILE A 287 -6.37 11.65 -1.45
N MET A 288 -6.46 11.19 -2.69
CA MET A 288 -5.73 11.77 -3.80
C MET A 288 -6.30 13.15 -4.17
N ASN A 289 -5.43 14.01 -4.68
CA ASN A 289 -5.84 15.32 -5.16
C ASN A 289 -6.73 15.15 -6.41
N GLU A 290 -7.92 15.75 -6.39
CA GLU A 290 -8.89 15.69 -7.49
C GLU A 290 -8.29 16.17 -8.82
N ALA A 291 -7.49 17.24 -8.76
CA ALA A 291 -6.81 17.74 -9.96
C ALA A 291 -5.81 16.74 -10.56
N MET A 292 -5.28 15.80 -9.78
CA MET A 292 -4.46 14.70 -10.29
C MET A 292 -5.33 13.60 -10.90
N LEU A 293 -6.44 13.25 -10.24
CA LEU A 293 -7.37 12.23 -10.73
C LEU A 293 -8.00 12.61 -12.07
N GLU A 294 -8.41 13.87 -12.24
CA GLU A 294 -8.98 14.41 -13.47
C GLU A 294 -8.03 14.39 -14.68
N ARG A 295 -6.72 14.20 -14.44
CA ARG A 295 -5.74 14.06 -15.53
C ARG A 295 -5.65 12.66 -16.10
N PHE A 296 -6.23 11.68 -15.44
CA PHE A 296 -6.39 10.36 -16.05
C PHE A 296 -7.59 10.38 -16.98
N ALA A 297 -7.36 9.98 -18.24
CA ALA A 297 -8.39 10.02 -19.28
C ALA A 297 -9.57 9.05 -18.98
N ILE A 298 -9.27 7.93 -18.35
CA ILE A 298 -10.26 6.93 -17.92
C ILE A 298 -9.85 6.29 -16.59
N THR A 299 -10.88 5.83 -15.88
CA THR A 299 -10.74 4.96 -14.69
C THR A 299 -11.34 3.60 -15.02
N MET A 300 -10.55 2.54 -14.83
CA MET A 300 -10.97 1.15 -15.03
C MET A 300 -11.05 0.45 -13.69
N GLN A 301 -12.21 -0.09 -13.34
CA GLN A 301 -12.37 -0.90 -12.15
C GLN A 301 -12.11 -2.37 -12.47
N GLN A 302 -10.98 -2.89 -12.03
CA GLN A 302 -10.61 -4.30 -12.17
C GLN A 302 -11.21 -5.09 -11.01
N GLU A 303 -12.04 -6.05 -11.35
CA GLU A 303 -12.63 -6.99 -10.40
C GLU A 303 -11.84 -8.30 -10.34
N TYR A 304 -12.21 -9.22 -9.44
CA TYR A 304 -11.70 -10.58 -9.48
C TYR A 304 -12.13 -11.30 -10.75
N PRO A 305 -11.35 -12.28 -11.22
CA PRO A 305 -11.73 -13.01 -12.44
C PRO A 305 -13.03 -13.80 -12.23
N PRO A 306 -13.86 -13.93 -13.29
CA PRO A 306 -15.00 -14.83 -13.24
C PRO A 306 -14.59 -16.26 -12.88
N VAL A 307 -15.45 -17.02 -12.20
CA VAL A 307 -15.22 -18.40 -11.72
C VAL A 307 -14.55 -19.29 -12.78
N LYS A 308 -15.06 -19.31 -14.02
CA LYS A 308 -14.46 -20.08 -15.12
C LYS A 308 -13.00 -19.67 -15.42
N THR A 309 -12.73 -18.39 -15.39
CA THR A 309 -11.39 -17.84 -15.66
C THR A 309 -10.45 -18.15 -14.51
N GLU A 310 -10.93 -18.04 -13.28
CA GLU A 310 -10.13 -18.30 -12.08
C GLU A 310 -9.77 -19.79 -11.97
N ARG A 311 -10.70 -20.71 -12.30
CA ARG A 311 -10.39 -22.14 -12.46
C ARG A 311 -9.27 -22.35 -13.48
N SER A 312 -9.31 -21.66 -14.63
CA SER A 312 -8.25 -21.75 -15.64
C SER A 312 -6.90 -21.21 -15.15
N ILE A 313 -6.91 -20.13 -14.34
CA ILE A 313 -5.69 -19.59 -13.72
C ILE A 313 -5.06 -20.62 -12.79
N LEU A 314 -5.85 -21.18 -11.87
CA LEU A 314 -5.35 -22.16 -10.90
C LEU A 314 -4.91 -23.47 -11.56
N SER A 315 -5.67 -23.98 -12.56
CA SER A 315 -5.28 -25.19 -13.30
C SER A 315 -3.93 -25.01 -13.99
N LYS A 316 -3.72 -23.87 -14.66
CA LYS A 316 -2.42 -23.57 -15.31
C LYS A 316 -1.28 -23.40 -14.30
N GLU A 317 -1.57 -22.86 -13.14
CA GLU A 317 -0.57 -22.77 -12.06
C GLU A 317 -0.18 -24.17 -11.58
N MET A 318 -1.16 -25.07 -11.42
CA MET A 318 -0.90 -26.47 -11.07
C MET A 318 -0.14 -27.24 -12.17
N GLU A 319 -0.44 -26.98 -13.45
CA GLU A 319 0.28 -27.60 -14.59
C GLU A 319 1.78 -27.35 -14.52
N LEU A 320 2.21 -26.17 -14.07
CA LEU A 320 3.64 -25.86 -13.87
C LEU A 320 4.27 -26.76 -12.81
N THR A 321 3.48 -27.44 -12.01
CA THR A 321 3.91 -28.26 -10.87
C THR A 321 3.82 -29.77 -11.11
N GLY A 322 3.28 -30.18 -12.26
CA GLY A 322 3.31 -31.57 -12.77
C GLY A 322 2.01 -32.38 -12.62
N SER A 323 1.05 -31.98 -11.80
CA SER A 323 -0.25 -32.64 -11.71
C SER A 323 -1.37 -31.65 -11.38
N VAL A 324 -2.49 -31.75 -12.11
CA VAL A 324 -3.66 -30.93 -11.88
C VAL A 324 -4.69 -31.73 -11.07
N ASP A 325 -4.96 -31.28 -9.85
CA ASP A 325 -6.12 -31.72 -9.08
C ASP A 325 -7.30 -30.83 -9.42
N THR A 326 -8.08 -31.22 -10.43
CA THR A 326 -9.21 -30.44 -10.95
C THR A 326 -10.29 -30.24 -9.89
N GLU A 327 -10.54 -31.25 -9.06
CA GLU A 327 -11.54 -31.19 -8.00
C GLU A 327 -11.13 -30.15 -6.93
N PHE A 328 -9.87 -30.17 -6.52
CA PHE A 328 -9.35 -29.18 -5.58
C PHE A 328 -9.45 -27.75 -6.13
N VAL A 329 -9.10 -27.52 -7.39
CA VAL A 329 -9.24 -26.22 -8.06
C VAL A 329 -10.68 -25.75 -8.06
N GLU A 330 -11.64 -26.62 -8.39
CA GLU A 330 -13.06 -26.29 -8.42
C GLU A 330 -13.57 -25.87 -7.03
N LYS A 331 -13.27 -26.67 -6.02
CA LYS A 331 -13.65 -26.40 -4.62
C LYS A 331 -13.03 -25.10 -4.09
N LEU A 332 -11.77 -24.83 -4.39
CA LEU A 332 -11.10 -23.57 -4.00
C LEU A 332 -11.76 -22.35 -4.62
N VAL A 333 -12.12 -22.41 -5.89
CA VAL A 333 -12.74 -21.27 -6.57
C VAL A 333 -14.17 -21.04 -6.09
N ASP A 334 -14.96 -22.11 -5.90
CA ASP A 334 -16.31 -22.00 -5.36
C ASP A 334 -16.31 -21.48 -3.92
N TRP A 335 -15.35 -21.93 -3.10
CA TRP A 335 -15.12 -21.40 -1.75
C TRP A 335 -14.79 -19.90 -1.75
N ALA A 336 -13.87 -19.47 -2.61
CA ALA A 336 -13.50 -18.07 -2.71
C ALA A 336 -14.66 -17.19 -3.21
N ASP A 337 -15.48 -17.70 -4.13
CA ASP A 337 -16.63 -16.97 -4.66
C ASP A 337 -17.67 -16.70 -3.57
N VAL A 338 -17.97 -17.70 -2.73
CA VAL A 338 -18.87 -17.54 -1.58
C VAL A 338 -18.32 -16.50 -0.59
N ILE A 339 -17.04 -16.61 -0.21
CA ILE A 339 -16.41 -15.68 0.74
C ILE A 339 -16.43 -14.24 0.19
N ARG A 340 -16.15 -14.06 -1.10
CA ARG A 340 -16.20 -12.73 -1.73
C ARG A 340 -17.60 -12.12 -1.71
N LYS A 341 -18.64 -12.94 -1.94
CA LYS A 341 -20.03 -12.48 -1.82
C LYS A 341 -20.34 -12.01 -0.42
N THR A 342 -19.96 -12.81 0.60
CA THR A 342 -20.12 -12.46 2.01
C THR A 342 -19.35 -11.19 2.40
N TYR A 343 -18.14 -11.00 1.83
CA TYR A 343 -17.35 -9.78 2.01
C TYR A 343 -18.04 -8.55 1.39
N TYR A 344 -18.59 -8.66 0.17
CA TYR A 344 -19.31 -7.55 -0.45
C TYR A 344 -20.62 -7.22 0.25
N GLU A 345 -21.24 -8.17 0.92
CA GLU A 345 -22.40 -7.97 1.79
C GLU A 345 -22.04 -7.34 3.15
N GLY A 346 -20.73 -7.21 3.44
CA GLY A 346 -20.23 -6.58 4.67
C GLY A 346 -20.29 -7.47 5.90
N ALA A 347 -20.50 -8.79 5.76
CA ALA A 347 -20.59 -9.71 6.87
C ALA A 347 -19.22 -10.18 7.38
N ILE A 348 -18.15 -10.06 6.57
CA ILE A 348 -16.77 -10.35 6.96
C ILE A 348 -15.85 -9.23 6.45
N ASP A 349 -14.71 -9.05 7.11
CA ASP A 349 -13.75 -8.00 6.77
C ASP A 349 -12.58 -8.49 5.92
N ASP A 350 -12.31 -9.78 5.89
CA ASP A 350 -11.26 -10.39 5.08
C ASP A 350 -11.81 -11.02 3.80
N VAL A 351 -10.97 -11.06 2.75
CA VAL A 351 -11.34 -11.59 1.44
C VAL A 351 -10.31 -12.60 0.95
N ILE A 352 -10.77 -13.64 0.27
CA ILE A 352 -9.90 -14.58 -0.45
C ILE A 352 -9.63 -14.04 -1.85
N THR A 353 -8.43 -13.51 -2.04
CA THR A 353 -7.97 -12.93 -3.30
C THR A 353 -7.51 -14.02 -4.27
N THR A 354 -7.50 -13.76 -5.59
CA THR A 354 -6.91 -14.66 -6.58
C THR A 354 -5.43 -14.97 -6.29
N ARG A 355 -4.67 -13.96 -5.82
CA ARG A 355 -3.27 -14.15 -5.38
C ARG A 355 -3.18 -15.16 -4.25
N ARG A 356 -4.11 -15.12 -3.30
CA ARG A 356 -4.15 -16.09 -2.19
C ARG A 356 -4.45 -17.49 -2.66
N LEU A 357 -5.38 -17.66 -3.60
CA LEU A 357 -5.66 -18.95 -4.21
C LEU A 357 -4.42 -19.54 -4.91
N VAL A 358 -3.68 -18.74 -5.65
CA VAL A 358 -2.39 -19.13 -6.24
C VAL A 358 -1.38 -19.56 -5.16
N HIS A 359 -1.32 -18.83 -4.03
CA HIS A 359 -0.46 -19.22 -2.91
C HIS A 359 -0.90 -20.55 -2.28
N ILE A 360 -2.20 -20.81 -2.15
CA ILE A 360 -2.72 -22.08 -1.64
C ILE A 360 -2.31 -23.25 -2.56
N VAL A 361 -2.46 -23.08 -3.86
CA VAL A 361 -2.02 -24.07 -4.87
C VAL A 361 -0.52 -24.34 -4.75
N ASN A 362 0.29 -23.29 -4.60
CA ASN A 362 1.73 -23.44 -4.45
C ASN A 362 2.12 -24.05 -3.09
N ALA A 363 1.39 -23.74 -2.03
CA ALA A 363 1.57 -24.39 -0.72
C ALA A 363 1.19 -25.89 -0.77
N PHE A 364 0.09 -26.22 -1.43
CA PHE A 364 -0.32 -27.61 -1.64
C PHE A 364 0.76 -28.42 -2.38
N ARG A 365 1.42 -27.82 -3.35
CA ARG A 365 2.57 -28.44 -4.01
C ARG A 365 3.70 -28.79 -3.05
N MET A 366 3.96 -27.94 -2.06
CA MET A 366 5.07 -28.11 -1.11
C MET A 366 4.74 -29.11 -0.01
N PHE A 367 3.49 -29.07 0.48
CA PHE A 367 3.10 -29.84 1.68
C PHE A 367 2.29 -31.09 1.37
N GLY A 368 1.71 -31.23 0.17
CA GLY A 368 0.87 -32.36 -0.22
C GLY A 368 -0.48 -32.45 0.51
N ASP A 369 -0.78 -31.52 1.40
CA ASP A 369 -1.98 -31.50 2.22
C ASP A 369 -2.81 -30.26 1.87
N LYS A 370 -4.08 -30.49 1.47
CA LYS A 370 -5.02 -29.43 1.04
C LYS A 370 -5.39 -28.51 2.20
N LEU A 371 -5.79 -29.11 3.34
CA LEU A 371 -6.28 -28.37 4.50
C LEU A 371 -5.17 -27.54 5.14
N LYS A 372 -4.01 -28.15 5.37
CA LYS A 372 -2.81 -27.47 5.88
C LYS A 372 -2.42 -26.30 5.00
N SER A 373 -2.45 -26.46 3.69
CA SER A 373 -2.12 -25.38 2.73
C SER A 373 -3.09 -24.20 2.82
N ILE A 374 -4.38 -24.49 2.98
CA ILE A 374 -5.41 -23.46 3.19
C ILE A 374 -5.17 -22.76 4.53
N GLN A 375 -5.04 -23.52 5.62
CA GLN A 375 -4.83 -22.99 6.99
C GLN A 375 -3.64 -22.06 7.05
N MET A 376 -2.48 -22.47 6.50
CA MET A 376 -1.26 -21.66 6.49
C MET A 376 -1.46 -20.35 5.70
N CYS A 377 -2.19 -20.39 4.58
CA CYS A 377 -2.43 -19.20 3.77
C CYS A 377 -3.43 -18.22 4.36
N ILE A 378 -4.29 -18.63 5.29
CA ILE A 378 -5.27 -17.79 5.96
C ILE A 378 -4.94 -17.50 7.43
N SER A 379 -3.80 -17.95 7.94
CA SER A 379 -3.39 -17.79 9.35
C SER A 379 -3.31 -16.33 9.83
N ARG A 380 -3.21 -15.35 8.91
CA ARG A 380 -3.22 -13.93 9.25
C ARG A 380 -4.61 -13.36 9.53
N PHE A 381 -5.68 -14.10 9.20
CA PHE A 381 -7.05 -13.68 9.50
C PHE A 381 -7.27 -13.71 11.00
N ASP A 382 -8.20 -12.92 11.50
CA ASP A 382 -8.64 -13.07 12.88
C ASP A 382 -9.22 -14.47 13.11
N GLU A 383 -9.24 -14.91 14.37
CA GLU A 383 -9.59 -16.29 14.71
C GLU A 383 -11.03 -16.64 14.31
N GLU A 384 -11.99 -15.72 14.50
CA GLU A 384 -13.40 -15.94 14.16
C GLU A 384 -13.58 -16.10 12.65
N THR A 385 -13.05 -15.15 11.87
CA THR A 385 -13.10 -15.21 10.39
C THR A 385 -12.38 -16.45 9.87
N ARG A 386 -11.19 -16.79 10.41
CA ARG A 386 -10.44 -17.96 9.99
C ARG A 386 -11.24 -19.25 10.20
N ASN A 387 -11.84 -19.43 11.38
CA ASN A 387 -12.63 -20.62 11.69
C ASN A 387 -13.89 -20.69 10.81
N ALA A 388 -14.56 -19.56 10.57
CA ALA A 388 -15.74 -19.51 9.71
C ALA A 388 -15.42 -19.88 8.25
N VAL A 389 -14.31 -19.39 7.69
CA VAL A 389 -13.93 -19.71 6.30
C VAL A 389 -13.41 -21.14 6.16
N LEU A 390 -12.77 -21.72 7.20
CA LEU A 390 -12.38 -23.13 7.22
C LEU A 390 -13.58 -24.06 7.30
N ASP A 391 -14.54 -23.77 8.18
CA ASP A 391 -15.80 -24.53 8.30
C ASP A 391 -16.58 -24.49 6.98
N LEU A 392 -16.59 -23.35 6.29
CA LEU A 392 -17.18 -23.26 4.95
C LEU A 392 -16.46 -24.17 3.95
N TYR A 393 -15.11 -24.22 3.98
CA TYR A 393 -14.35 -25.09 3.08
C TYR A 393 -14.68 -26.56 3.30
N THR A 394 -14.74 -27.03 4.54
CA THR A 394 -15.09 -28.44 4.87
C THR A 394 -16.51 -28.82 4.44
N LYS A 395 -17.44 -27.87 4.41
CA LYS A 395 -18.79 -28.09 3.88
C LYS A 395 -18.81 -28.21 2.36
N ILE A 396 -17.93 -27.50 1.66
CA ILE A 396 -17.79 -27.58 0.19
C ILE A 396 -16.99 -28.82 -0.19
N ASP A 397 -16.00 -29.20 0.60
CA ASP A 397 -15.17 -30.41 0.43
C ASP A 397 -15.47 -31.44 1.52
N ALA A 398 -16.58 -32.17 1.37
CA ALA A 398 -17.04 -33.18 2.33
C ALA A 398 -16.05 -34.35 2.55
N GLY A 399 -14.97 -34.44 1.78
CA GLY A 399 -13.88 -35.42 1.95
C GLY A 399 -12.81 -34.97 2.95
N VAL A 400 -12.88 -33.73 3.46
CA VAL A 400 -11.89 -33.19 4.39
C VAL A 400 -12.55 -32.98 5.75
N ASN A 401 -12.12 -33.71 6.77
CA ASN A 401 -12.57 -33.54 8.14
C ASN A 401 -11.54 -32.70 8.92
N LEU A 402 -12.01 -31.68 9.66
CA LEU A 402 -11.23 -31.05 10.71
C LEU A 402 -11.11 -32.08 11.85
N THR A 403 -9.98 -32.78 11.96
CA THR A 403 -9.67 -33.53 13.16
C THR A 403 -9.31 -32.54 14.26
N GLU A 404 -10.01 -32.58 15.41
CA GLU A 404 -9.82 -31.69 16.55
C GLU A 404 -8.42 -31.76 17.20
N ASP A 405 -7.52 -32.64 16.75
CA ASP A 405 -6.31 -33.03 17.46
C ASP A 405 -4.96 -32.61 16.81
N GLU A 406 -4.95 -31.79 15.75
CA GLU A 406 -3.66 -31.28 15.24
C GLU A 406 -3.64 -29.75 15.21
N ASN A 407 -3.38 -29.16 16.38
CA ASN A 407 -2.82 -27.81 16.46
C ASN A 407 -1.32 -27.90 16.15
N PRO A 408 -0.85 -27.56 14.92
CA PRO A 408 0.56 -27.78 14.53
C PRO A 408 1.55 -26.88 15.25
N LEU A 409 1.11 -26.12 16.24
CA LEU A 409 1.93 -25.15 16.99
C LEU A 409 2.34 -25.64 18.39
N ASP A 410 1.88 -26.82 18.85
CA ASP A 410 2.15 -27.33 20.21
C ASP A 410 3.23 -28.43 20.30
N GLU A 411 3.86 -28.84 19.21
CA GLU A 411 5.09 -29.64 19.31
C GLU A 411 6.30 -28.72 19.38
N SER A 412 6.58 -28.24 20.58
CA SER A 412 7.92 -27.82 20.99
C SER A 412 8.83 -29.03 20.93
N ASP A 413 9.50 -29.23 19.82
CA ASP A 413 10.62 -30.15 19.69
C ASP A 413 11.79 -29.60 20.52
N SER A 414 11.72 -29.88 21.83
CA SER A 414 12.77 -29.63 22.81
C SER A 414 13.58 -30.89 23.02
N SER A 415 14.18 -31.44 21.96
CA SER A 415 15.22 -32.42 22.13
C SER A 415 16.21 -32.39 20.97
N GLU A 416 17.48 -32.28 21.36
CA GLU A 416 18.69 -32.43 20.56
C GLU A 416 19.33 -31.17 19.95
N TYR A 417 19.88 -30.34 20.85
CA TYR A 417 21.17 -29.69 20.60
C TYR A 417 22.09 -29.98 21.78
N ASN A 418 22.66 -31.18 21.80
CA ASN A 418 23.88 -31.54 22.52
C ASN A 418 24.79 -32.34 21.57
N GLY A 419 25.84 -31.62 21.08
CA GLY A 419 26.86 -32.22 20.23
C GLY A 419 27.74 -31.15 19.63
#